data_5ea4d015c34f5977b7437517abbbe2b0
#
_entry.id   5ea4d015c34f5977b7437517abbbe2b0
#
_cell.length_a   1.000
_cell.length_b   1.000
_cell.length_c   1.000
_cell.angle_alpha   90.00
_cell.angle_beta   90.00
_cell.angle_gamma   90.00
#
_symmetry.space_group_name_H-M   'P 1'
#
loop_
_entity.id
_entity.type
_entity.pdbx_description
1 polymer ?
#
loop_
_entity_poly.entity_id
_entity_poly.type
_entity_poly.pdbx_seq_one_letter_code
_entity_poly.pdbx_strand_id
1 'polypeptide(L)'
;MGTRIEAASALTSRGLRKPIARRLADAAARTCLAHAGKEPGDVDMLINAGIYREDSMGEPALAALIQEDIGANLGQPPIGGHGTFSFDLLNGICGVITAIQIESGLLDSGVIRLGAIVASDVDPGHLHPGAVVLQPTAGAILLGRDEQLAGFTDFYTETFPEYDDLFASGLVWQERHGHRVPR
;
A
#
# COMPACT_ATOMS: atom_id res chain seq x y z
N MET A 1 17.47 -16.66 -4.72
CA MET A 1 16.52 -16.89 -3.64
C MET A 1 15.18 -16.33 -4.09
N GLY A 2 14.07 -16.85 -3.61
CA GLY A 2 12.75 -16.38 -4.02
C GLY A 2 12.04 -15.61 -2.90
N THR A 3 11.08 -14.79 -3.27
CA THR A 3 10.20 -14.11 -2.33
C THR A 3 8.84 -14.79 -2.36
N ARG A 4 8.34 -15.23 -1.21
CA ARG A 4 7.01 -15.84 -1.13
C ARG A 4 6.02 -14.95 -0.41
N ILE A 5 4.75 -15.15 -0.72
CA ILE A 5 3.65 -14.60 0.06
C ILE A 5 3.45 -15.48 1.31
N GLU A 6 3.70 -14.90 2.50
CA GLU A 6 3.47 -15.56 3.79
C GLU A 6 1.96 -15.60 4.11
N ALA A 7 1.27 -14.50 3.85
CA ALA A 7 -0.17 -14.37 4.01
C ALA A 7 -0.73 -13.25 3.13
N ALA A 8 -2.04 -13.30 2.92
CA ALA A 8 -2.80 -12.25 2.26
C ALA A 8 -4.14 -12.04 2.94
N SER A 9 -4.67 -10.83 2.80
CA SER A 9 -6.02 -10.46 3.21
C SER A 9 -6.66 -9.53 2.19
N ALA A 10 -7.98 -9.59 2.08
CA ALA A 10 -8.76 -8.66 1.28
C ALA A 10 -10.06 -8.33 2.00
N LEU A 11 -10.42 -7.06 2.05
CA LEU A 11 -11.59 -6.53 2.71
C LEU A 11 -12.37 -5.61 1.78
N THR A 12 -13.69 -5.72 1.80
CA THR A 12 -14.59 -4.80 1.12
C THR A 12 -15.51 -4.16 2.15
N SER A 13 -15.63 -2.84 2.11
CA SER A 13 -16.56 -2.12 2.97
C SER A 13 -17.94 -2.11 2.33
N ARG A 14 -18.80 -3.06 2.68
CA ARG A 14 -20.23 -3.01 2.33
C ARG A 14 -20.99 -2.28 3.43
N GLY A 15 -21.62 -1.15 3.08
CA GLY A 15 -22.59 -0.46 3.95
C GLY A 15 -22.03 0.49 4.99
N LEU A 16 -20.75 0.80 5.02
CA LEU A 16 -20.22 1.89 5.84
C LEU A 16 -20.60 3.25 5.24
N ARG A 17 -21.20 4.12 6.04
CA ARG A 17 -21.68 5.45 5.57
C ARG A 17 -20.54 6.37 5.13
N LYS A 18 -19.32 6.21 5.62
CA LYS A 18 -18.10 6.91 5.20
C LYS A 18 -16.90 5.99 5.44
N PRO A 19 -16.53 5.16 4.46
CA PRO A 19 -15.30 4.39 4.56
C PRO A 19 -14.09 5.32 4.54
N ILE A 20 -13.11 5.04 5.37
CA ILE A 20 -11.85 5.77 5.48
C ILE A 20 -10.74 4.82 5.05
N ALA A 21 -9.92 5.21 4.09
CA ALA A 21 -8.84 4.39 3.52
C ALA A 21 -7.91 3.85 4.61
N ARG A 22 -7.48 4.72 5.54
CA ARG A 22 -6.64 4.37 6.69
C ARG A 22 -7.23 3.20 7.49
N ARG A 23 -8.51 3.27 7.88
CA ARG A 23 -9.16 2.21 8.68
C ARG A 23 -9.28 0.87 7.95
N LEU A 24 -9.53 0.92 6.65
CA LEU A 24 -9.58 -0.28 5.83
C LEU A 24 -8.19 -0.90 5.70
N ALA A 25 -7.17 -0.07 5.48
CA ALA A 25 -5.77 -0.49 5.44
C ALA A 25 -5.34 -1.17 6.75
N ASP A 26 -5.62 -0.55 7.89
CA ASP A 26 -5.31 -1.10 9.22
C ASP A 26 -5.98 -2.46 9.44
N ALA A 27 -7.26 -2.56 9.10
CA ALA A 27 -7.99 -3.82 9.23
C ALA A 27 -7.41 -4.92 8.31
N ALA A 28 -7.02 -4.57 7.07
CA ALA A 28 -6.38 -5.50 6.16
C ALA A 28 -5.01 -5.94 6.68
N ALA A 29 -4.17 -4.99 7.12
CA ALA A 29 -2.84 -5.29 7.66
C ALA A 29 -2.93 -6.20 8.90
N ARG A 30 -3.77 -5.87 9.87
CA ARG A 30 -3.98 -6.70 11.08
C ARG A 30 -4.49 -8.10 10.75
N THR A 31 -5.43 -8.21 9.80
CA THR A 31 -5.96 -9.51 9.37
C THR A 31 -4.86 -10.34 8.70
N CYS A 32 -4.05 -9.70 7.86
CA CYS A 32 -2.94 -10.36 7.18
C CYS A 32 -1.87 -10.87 8.16
N LEU A 33 -1.48 -10.04 9.14
CA LEU A 33 -0.57 -10.42 10.21
C LEU A 33 -1.10 -11.62 11.02
N ALA A 34 -2.38 -11.56 11.40
CA ALA A 34 -3.03 -12.66 12.13
C ALA A 34 -3.03 -13.96 11.33
N HIS A 35 -3.28 -13.92 10.02
CA HIS A 35 -3.22 -15.09 9.14
C HIS A 35 -1.82 -15.72 9.09
N ALA A 36 -0.78 -14.89 9.18
CA ALA A 36 0.61 -15.36 9.17
C ALA A 36 1.10 -15.78 10.58
N GLY A 37 0.33 -15.51 11.64
CA GLY A 37 0.79 -15.68 13.02
C GLY A 37 1.96 -14.76 13.36
N LYS A 38 1.97 -13.55 12.79
CA LYS A 38 3.01 -12.52 12.98
C LYS A 38 2.48 -11.36 13.81
N GLU A 39 3.39 -10.76 14.56
CA GLU A 39 3.12 -9.53 15.31
C GLU A 39 3.52 -8.30 14.49
N PRO A 40 2.89 -7.13 14.73
CA PRO A 40 3.29 -5.90 14.05
C PRO A 40 4.77 -5.55 14.17
N GLY A 41 5.39 -5.89 15.31
CA GLY A 41 6.81 -5.70 15.56
C GLY A 41 7.74 -6.55 14.70
N ASP A 42 7.24 -7.58 14.02
CA ASP A 42 8.03 -8.42 13.11
C ASP A 42 8.26 -7.75 11.75
N VAL A 43 7.47 -6.72 11.40
CA VAL A 43 7.52 -6.05 10.10
C VAL A 43 8.73 -5.12 10.03
N ASP A 44 9.64 -5.38 9.10
CA ASP A 44 10.81 -4.54 8.83
C ASP A 44 10.50 -3.40 7.87
N MET A 45 9.58 -3.63 6.91
CA MET A 45 9.16 -2.64 5.91
C MET A 45 7.65 -2.68 5.69
N LEU A 46 7.04 -1.50 5.56
CA LEU A 46 5.63 -1.35 5.21
C LEU A 46 5.48 -0.37 4.05
N ILE A 47 4.96 -0.86 2.93
CA ILE A 47 4.68 -0.04 1.75
C ILE A 47 3.17 0.08 1.59
N ASN A 48 2.66 1.32 1.55
CA ASN A 48 1.31 1.57 1.09
C ASN A 48 1.30 1.84 -0.41
N ALA A 49 0.53 1.05 -1.15
CA ALA A 49 0.35 1.17 -2.60
C ALA A 49 -1.07 1.64 -2.99
N GLY A 50 -1.92 1.99 -2.02
CA GLY A 50 -3.23 2.59 -2.26
C GLY A 50 -3.12 4.04 -2.73
N ILE A 51 -4.01 4.47 -3.61
CA ILE A 51 -3.93 5.76 -4.28
C ILE A 51 -5.05 6.68 -3.84
N TYR A 52 -6.28 6.16 -3.83
CA TYR A 52 -7.48 6.96 -3.64
C TYR A 52 -7.91 6.94 -2.18
N ARG A 53 -7.78 8.08 -1.52
CA ARG A 53 -8.26 8.25 -0.15
C ARG A 53 -9.19 9.45 -0.05
N GLU A 54 -9.94 9.49 1.03
CA GLU A 54 -10.87 10.57 1.33
C GLU A 54 -10.20 11.94 1.18
N ASP A 55 -10.94 12.89 0.60
CA ASP A 55 -10.51 14.27 0.39
C ASP A 55 -9.20 14.43 -0.43
N SER A 56 -8.76 13.39 -1.13
CA SER A 56 -7.52 13.36 -1.93
C SER A 56 -6.28 13.80 -1.16
N MET A 57 -6.25 13.55 0.16
CA MET A 57 -5.12 13.95 1.00
C MET A 57 -3.85 13.18 0.64
N GLY A 58 -2.76 13.89 0.32
CA GLY A 58 -1.43 13.33 0.04
C GLY A 58 -0.53 13.23 1.28
N GLU A 59 -0.76 14.07 2.28
CA GLU A 59 0.04 14.17 3.51
C GLU A 59 -0.84 14.11 4.75
N PRO A 60 -0.37 13.49 5.86
CA PRO A 60 0.87 12.71 5.97
C PRO A 60 0.82 11.40 5.18
N ALA A 61 2.00 10.76 4.93
CA ALA A 61 2.10 9.47 4.27
C ALA A 61 1.18 8.43 4.94
N LEU A 62 0.34 7.76 4.14
CA LEU A 62 -0.62 6.79 4.69
C LEU A 62 0.09 5.58 5.31
N ALA A 63 1.24 5.18 4.75
CA ALA A 63 2.05 4.11 5.32
C ALA A 63 2.49 4.41 6.76
N ALA A 64 2.91 5.66 7.05
CA ALA A 64 3.28 6.05 8.41
C ALA A 64 2.10 6.02 9.38
N LEU A 65 0.91 6.42 8.92
CA LEU A 65 -0.31 6.36 9.72
C LEU A 65 -0.75 4.91 9.98
N ILE A 66 -0.64 4.02 8.98
CA ILE A 66 -0.91 2.60 9.13
C ILE A 66 0.09 1.98 10.12
N GLN A 67 1.39 2.29 9.99
CA GLN A 67 2.43 1.84 10.91
C GLN A 67 2.09 2.21 12.36
N GLU A 68 1.68 3.46 12.58
CA GLU A 68 1.25 3.94 13.89
C GLU A 68 0.05 3.14 14.42
N ASP A 69 -1.01 3.02 13.62
CA ASP A 69 -2.25 2.38 14.02
C ASP A 69 -2.09 0.89 14.33
N ILE A 70 -1.33 0.16 13.51
CA ILE A 70 -1.09 -1.26 13.78
C ILE A 70 -0.09 -1.49 14.94
N GLY A 71 0.72 -0.47 15.29
CA GLY A 71 1.71 -0.55 16.37
C GLY A 71 3.06 -1.15 15.93
N ALA A 72 3.44 -1.01 14.65
CA ALA A 72 4.67 -1.58 14.12
C ALA A 72 5.88 -0.72 14.51
N ASN A 73 6.64 -1.16 15.52
CA ASN A 73 7.91 -0.57 15.95
C ASN A 73 7.90 0.97 16.10
N LEU A 74 6.98 1.50 16.91
CA LEU A 74 6.76 2.95 17.09
C LEU A 74 7.88 3.66 17.85
N GLY A 75 8.74 2.93 18.53
CA GLY A 75 9.83 3.48 19.34
C GLY A 75 11.17 3.42 18.61
N GLN A 76 12.21 3.94 19.29
CA GLN A 76 13.57 3.67 18.83
C GLN A 76 13.86 2.17 19.00
N PRO A 77 14.38 1.50 17.97
CA PRO A 77 14.73 0.11 18.10
C PRO A 77 15.82 -0.06 19.17
N PRO A 78 15.79 -1.13 19.95
CA PRO A 78 16.86 -1.44 20.89
C PRO A 78 18.18 -1.62 20.13
N ILE A 79 19.31 -1.47 20.83
CA ILE A 79 20.63 -1.66 20.23
C ILE A 79 20.71 -3.06 19.61
N GLY A 80 20.96 -3.12 18.31
CA GLY A 80 20.98 -4.37 17.53
C GLY A 80 19.60 -4.88 17.10
N GLY A 81 18.53 -4.17 17.45
CA GLY A 81 17.18 -4.42 16.95
C GLY A 81 16.90 -3.69 15.63
N HIS A 82 15.73 -3.92 15.07
CA HIS A 82 15.25 -3.26 13.86
C HIS A 82 13.98 -2.47 14.15
N GLY A 83 13.73 -1.44 13.35
CA GLY A 83 12.48 -0.71 13.29
C GLY A 83 11.70 -1.07 12.04
N THR A 84 10.52 -0.52 11.88
CA THR A 84 9.77 -0.58 10.63
C THR A 84 10.03 0.70 9.82
N PHE A 85 10.49 0.54 8.58
CA PHE A 85 10.54 1.64 7.64
C PHE A 85 9.28 1.65 6.77
N SER A 86 8.58 2.78 6.69
CA SER A 86 7.33 2.86 5.94
C SER A 86 7.30 4.04 4.98
N PHE A 87 6.68 3.86 3.80
CA PHE A 87 6.48 4.91 2.80
C PHE A 87 5.32 4.59 1.86
N ASP A 88 4.77 5.64 1.23
CA ASP A 88 3.77 5.50 0.18
C ASP A 88 4.44 5.33 -1.18
N LEU A 89 3.95 4.39 -1.98
CA LEU A 89 4.37 4.12 -3.36
C LEU A 89 3.21 4.37 -4.31
N LEU A 90 3.27 5.48 -5.03
CA LEU A 90 2.25 5.87 -5.99
C LEU A 90 2.70 5.51 -7.42
N ASN A 91 2.23 4.38 -7.92
CA ASN A 91 2.49 3.92 -9.29
C ASN A 91 1.23 3.35 -9.96
N GLY A 92 0.11 4.04 -9.82
CA GLY A 92 -1.16 3.63 -10.42
C GLY A 92 -1.51 2.18 -10.08
N ILE A 93 -2.10 1.47 -11.03
CA ILE A 93 -2.46 0.05 -10.87
C ILE A 93 -1.25 -0.88 -10.72
N CYS A 94 -0.04 -0.42 -11.06
CA CYS A 94 1.20 -1.18 -10.92
C CYS A 94 1.83 -1.06 -9.52
N GLY A 95 1.28 -0.24 -8.62
CA GLY A 95 1.87 0.05 -7.31
C GLY A 95 2.18 -1.20 -6.50
N VAL A 96 1.25 -2.14 -6.39
CA VAL A 96 1.45 -3.39 -5.64
C VAL A 96 2.55 -4.24 -6.27
N ILE A 97 2.58 -4.38 -7.59
CA ILE A 97 3.64 -5.16 -8.29
C ILE A 97 5.02 -4.52 -8.08
N THR A 98 5.08 -3.20 -8.16
CA THR A 98 6.33 -2.45 -7.91
C THR A 98 6.78 -2.61 -6.45
N ALA A 99 5.84 -2.59 -5.49
CA ALA A 99 6.15 -2.83 -4.08
C ALA A 99 6.70 -4.24 -3.86
N ILE A 100 6.10 -5.27 -4.49
CA ILE A 100 6.62 -6.65 -4.44
C ILE A 100 8.05 -6.70 -4.97
N GLN A 101 8.34 -6.04 -6.08
CA GLN A 101 9.68 -6.00 -6.66
C GLN A 101 10.70 -5.35 -5.72
N ILE A 102 10.33 -4.22 -5.08
CA ILE A 102 11.18 -3.52 -4.12
C ILE A 102 11.48 -4.42 -2.91
N GLU A 103 10.43 -4.97 -2.28
CA GLU A 103 10.60 -5.82 -1.11
C GLU A 103 11.35 -7.10 -1.43
N SER A 104 11.14 -7.70 -2.61
CA SER A 104 11.87 -8.89 -3.05
C SER A 104 13.38 -8.63 -3.11
N GLY A 105 13.80 -7.49 -3.66
CA GLY A 105 15.21 -7.12 -3.70
C GLY A 105 15.82 -6.95 -2.30
N LEU A 106 15.05 -6.40 -1.36
CA LEU A 106 15.49 -6.21 0.03
C LEU A 106 15.48 -7.52 0.84
N LEU A 107 14.52 -8.41 0.59
CA LEU A 107 14.47 -9.74 1.17
C LEU A 107 15.63 -10.60 0.67
N ASP A 108 15.91 -10.57 -0.63
CA ASP A 108 17.01 -11.34 -1.23
C ASP A 108 18.39 -10.86 -0.73
N SER A 109 18.57 -9.57 -0.54
CA SER A 109 19.80 -8.99 0.03
C SER A 109 19.92 -9.18 1.55
N GLY A 110 18.85 -9.65 2.21
CA GLY A 110 18.82 -9.84 3.67
C GLY A 110 18.73 -8.55 4.47
N VAL A 111 18.38 -7.43 3.83
CA VAL A 111 18.17 -6.13 4.50
C VAL A 111 16.89 -6.16 5.34
N ILE A 112 15.85 -6.82 4.84
CA ILE A 112 14.61 -7.08 5.57
C ILE A 112 14.34 -8.58 5.65
N ARG A 113 13.54 -9.01 6.63
CA ARG A 113 13.09 -10.39 6.83
C ARG A 113 11.62 -10.57 6.56
N LEU A 114 10.82 -9.51 6.85
CA LEU A 114 9.38 -9.48 6.64
C LEU A 114 8.98 -8.11 6.07
N GLY A 115 8.39 -8.13 4.89
CA GLY A 115 7.79 -6.97 4.25
C GLY A 115 6.26 -7.03 4.31
N ALA A 116 5.63 -5.88 4.39
CA ALA A 116 4.18 -5.72 4.37
C ALA A 116 3.77 -4.71 3.30
N ILE A 117 2.96 -5.14 2.36
CA ILE A 117 2.38 -4.25 1.34
C ILE A 117 0.89 -4.13 1.63
N VAL A 118 0.42 -2.90 1.74
CA VAL A 118 -0.99 -2.59 1.99
C VAL A 118 -1.49 -1.68 0.88
N ALA A 119 -2.70 -1.92 0.42
CA ALA A 119 -3.38 -1.02 -0.50
C ALA A 119 -4.82 -0.83 -0.05
N SER A 120 -5.29 0.40 0.00
CA SER A 120 -6.68 0.71 0.29
C SER A 120 -7.13 1.90 -0.54
N ASP A 121 -8.28 1.74 -1.18
CA ASP A 121 -8.87 2.79 -1.99
C ASP A 121 -10.31 3.03 -1.56
N VAL A 122 -10.67 4.29 -1.47
CA VAL A 122 -12.03 4.77 -1.20
C VAL A 122 -12.40 5.85 -2.22
N ASP A 123 -13.68 6.12 -2.37
CA ASP A 123 -14.11 7.27 -3.17
C ASP A 123 -13.63 8.56 -2.51
N PRO A 124 -12.79 9.37 -3.18
CA PRO A 124 -12.29 10.64 -2.64
C PRO A 124 -13.39 11.73 -2.55
N GLY A 125 -14.61 11.43 -2.98
CA GLY A 125 -15.75 12.36 -2.89
C GLY A 125 -15.77 13.49 -3.93
N HIS A 126 -14.78 13.55 -4.81
CA HIS A 126 -14.60 14.62 -5.79
C HIS A 126 -14.40 14.12 -7.22
N LEU A 127 -14.74 12.86 -7.49
CA LEU A 127 -14.64 12.31 -8.82
C LEU A 127 -15.59 13.04 -9.79
N HIS A 128 -15.11 13.27 -11.00
CA HIS A 128 -15.90 13.93 -12.04
C HIS A 128 -17.17 13.12 -12.33
N PRO A 129 -18.32 13.76 -12.64
CA PRO A 129 -19.50 13.07 -13.15
C PRO A 129 -19.12 12.17 -14.34
N GLY A 130 -19.33 10.87 -14.21
CA GLY A 130 -18.90 9.88 -15.21
C GLY A 130 -17.61 9.14 -14.88
N ALA A 131 -16.92 9.49 -13.80
CA ALA A 131 -15.80 8.70 -13.30
C ALA A 131 -16.27 7.35 -12.73
N VAL A 132 -15.36 6.38 -12.73
CA VAL A 132 -15.64 5.06 -12.14
C VAL A 132 -15.90 5.22 -10.66
N VAL A 133 -17.04 4.71 -10.20
CA VAL A 133 -17.34 4.64 -8.76
C VAL A 133 -16.41 3.60 -8.12
N LEU A 134 -15.52 4.06 -7.25
CA LEU A 134 -14.64 3.18 -6.49
C LEU A 134 -15.43 2.53 -5.35
N GLN A 135 -15.43 1.20 -5.32
CA GLN A 135 -15.89 0.49 -4.12
C GLN A 135 -14.78 0.53 -3.06
N PRO A 136 -15.09 0.97 -1.84
CA PRO A 136 -14.11 0.99 -0.77
C PRO A 136 -13.58 -0.42 -0.49
N THR A 137 -12.29 -0.59 -0.72
CA THR A 137 -11.61 -1.88 -0.65
C THR A 137 -10.24 -1.71 -0.03
N ALA A 138 -9.74 -2.73 0.65
CA ALA A 138 -8.37 -2.82 1.07
C ALA A 138 -7.85 -4.24 0.96
N GLY A 139 -6.56 -4.38 0.76
CA GLY A 139 -5.84 -5.63 0.81
C GLY A 139 -4.48 -5.46 1.46
N ALA A 140 -3.95 -6.55 1.99
CA ALA A 140 -2.58 -6.60 2.46
C ALA A 140 -1.96 -7.94 2.09
N ILE A 141 -0.65 -7.92 1.83
CA ILE A 141 0.18 -9.11 1.66
C ILE A 141 1.41 -8.99 2.54
N LEU A 142 1.83 -10.11 3.09
CA LEU A 142 3.12 -10.24 3.78
C LEU A 142 4.06 -11.04 2.91
N LEU A 143 5.27 -10.54 2.75
CA LEU A 143 6.33 -11.15 1.97
C LEU A 143 7.48 -11.58 2.88
N GLY A 144 7.91 -12.80 2.70
CA GLY A 144 9.07 -13.36 3.37
C GLY A 144 10.02 -14.01 2.37
N ARG A 145 11.23 -14.31 2.84
CA ARG A 145 12.24 -14.98 2.03
C ARG A 145 11.93 -16.47 1.90
N ASP A 146 12.10 -17.01 0.71
CA ASP A 146 12.04 -18.45 0.45
C ASP A 146 13.38 -18.99 -0.02
N GLU A 147 13.90 -19.97 0.72
CA GLU A 147 15.15 -20.67 0.37
C GLU A 147 14.95 -21.71 -0.75
N GLN A 148 13.71 -22.15 -0.99
CA GLN A 148 13.37 -23.18 -1.96
C GLN A 148 13.08 -22.65 -3.37
N LEU A 149 13.28 -21.33 -3.62
CA LEU A 149 12.99 -20.66 -4.89
C LEU A 149 11.51 -20.77 -5.32
N ALA A 150 10.61 -20.98 -4.37
CA ALA A 150 9.18 -20.89 -4.61
C ALA A 150 8.73 -19.42 -4.44
N GLY A 151 7.82 -18.96 -5.31
CA GLY A 151 7.31 -17.59 -5.25
C GLY A 151 7.85 -16.69 -6.37
N PHE A 152 8.07 -15.41 -6.08
CA PHE A 152 8.55 -14.44 -7.06
C PHE A 152 10.06 -14.61 -7.26
N THR A 153 10.47 -15.00 -8.47
CA THR A 153 11.88 -15.20 -8.83
C THR A 153 12.36 -14.18 -9.84
N ASP A 154 11.47 -13.74 -10.72
CA ASP A 154 11.78 -12.84 -11.82
C ASP A 154 10.69 -11.80 -12.01
N PHE A 155 11.09 -10.61 -12.45
CA PHE A 155 10.19 -9.50 -12.78
C PHE A 155 10.46 -9.03 -14.20
N TYR A 156 9.38 -8.89 -14.97
CA TYR A 156 9.42 -8.39 -16.34
C TYR A 156 8.62 -7.11 -16.42
N THR A 157 9.19 -6.08 -17.01
CA THR A 157 8.54 -4.79 -17.22
C THR A 157 8.63 -4.44 -18.70
N GLU A 158 7.50 -4.07 -19.30
CA GLU A 158 7.41 -3.62 -20.67
C GLU A 158 6.63 -2.29 -20.71
N THR A 159 7.07 -1.37 -21.56
CA THR A 159 6.43 -0.07 -21.76
C THR A 159 5.84 -0.01 -23.16
N PHE A 160 4.59 0.43 -23.26
CA PHE A 160 3.81 0.52 -24.48
C PHE A 160 3.48 1.99 -24.79
N PRO A 161 4.43 2.79 -25.32
CA PRO A 161 4.23 4.22 -25.58
C PRO A 161 3.14 4.50 -26.62
N GLU A 162 2.80 3.52 -27.46
CA GLU A 162 1.72 3.61 -28.43
C GLU A 162 0.33 3.73 -27.84
N TYR A 163 0.19 3.47 -26.52
CA TYR A 163 -1.07 3.59 -25.77
C TYR A 163 -1.11 4.80 -24.84
N ASP A 164 -0.16 5.71 -24.93
CA ASP A 164 -0.05 6.88 -24.05
C ASP A 164 -1.31 7.77 -24.08
N ASP A 165 -1.95 7.87 -25.24
CA ASP A 165 -3.19 8.64 -25.41
C ASP A 165 -4.45 7.98 -24.81
N LEU A 166 -4.40 6.71 -24.42
CA LEU A 166 -5.56 5.97 -23.93
C LEU A 166 -5.84 6.20 -22.44
N PHE A 167 -4.88 6.69 -21.69
CA PHE A 167 -5.01 6.93 -20.25
C PHE A 167 -4.34 8.22 -19.84
N ALA A 168 -5.09 9.09 -19.19
CA ALA A 168 -4.56 10.29 -18.56
C ALA A 168 -5.08 10.38 -17.12
N SER A 169 -4.18 10.58 -16.18
CA SER A 169 -4.54 10.91 -14.79
C SER A 169 -3.77 12.16 -14.37
N GLY A 170 -4.43 13.01 -13.60
CA GLY A 170 -3.80 14.24 -13.13
C GLY A 170 -4.66 14.96 -12.10
N LEU A 171 -4.01 15.85 -11.34
CA LEU A 171 -4.70 16.77 -10.45
C LEU A 171 -5.15 18.00 -11.24
N VAL A 172 -6.46 18.21 -11.31
CA VAL A 172 -7.04 19.43 -11.88
C VAL A 172 -7.34 20.37 -10.73
N TRP A 173 -6.79 21.59 -10.81
CA TRP A 173 -7.03 22.64 -9.83
C TRP A 173 -8.22 23.49 -10.23
N GLN A 174 -9.16 23.72 -9.33
CA GLN A 174 -10.24 24.68 -9.49
C GLN A 174 -10.06 25.88 -8.56
N GLU A 175 -10.39 27.05 -9.06
CA GLU A 175 -10.58 28.21 -8.18
C GLU A 175 -11.96 28.15 -7.53
N ARG A 176 -12.01 28.05 -6.20
CA ARG A 176 -13.22 28.22 -5.41
C ARG A 176 -12.98 29.31 -4.37
N HIS A 177 -13.77 30.37 -4.41
CA HIS A 177 -13.70 31.51 -3.47
C HIS A 177 -12.28 32.10 -3.34
N GLY A 178 -11.54 32.22 -4.46
CA GLY A 178 -10.18 32.76 -4.48
C GLY A 178 -9.08 31.82 -3.99
N HIS A 179 -9.41 30.57 -3.73
CA HIS A 179 -8.43 29.53 -3.37
C HIS A 179 -8.37 28.45 -4.45
N ARG A 180 -7.15 27.98 -4.76
CA ARG A 180 -6.95 26.80 -5.59
C ARG A 180 -7.23 25.56 -4.76
N VAL A 181 -8.20 24.76 -5.18
CA VAL A 181 -8.52 23.45 -4.56
C VAL A 181 -8.38 22.36 -5.62
N PRO A 182 -7.89 21.18 -5.26
CA PRO A 182 -7.85 20.04 -6.18
C PRO A 182 -9.29 19.63 -6.54
N ARG A 183 -9.45 19.17 -7.77
CA ARG A 183 -10.71 18.65 -8.30
C ARG A 183 -10.60 17.17 -8.55
#